data_5e6d295b5ef70cd7c3bd231fbc807866
#
_entry.id   5e6d295b5ef70cd7c3bd231fbc807866
#
_cell.length_a   1.000
_cell.length_b   1.000
_cell.length_c   1.000
_cell.angle_alpha   90.00
_cell.angle_beta   90.00
_cell.angle_gamma   90.00
#
_symmetry.space_group_name_H-M   'P 1'
#
loop_
_entity.id
_entity.type
_entity.pdbx_description
1 polymer ?
#
loop_
_entity_poly.entity_id
_entity_poly.type
_entity_poly.pdbx_seq_one_letter_code
_entity_poly.pdbx_strand_id
1 'polypeptide(L)'
;MRLVLLFLLLALATTAVFLGGMQRALSGGWSGVLRPLVADYVDRLAAEIGSPPDLARAQGLVERLPLSVRIEGPGLQFDSHPQRRAWHRGPDQDDDGRWLLQRKTADGHLIIFGLGDRGWAQRPRTIGWFTLALLLGFTAAAFGYARHLFKPLDDIRAGAQRFGQADFDTPIPVRRRDELGELAEQVNTMARDIRAMLDAKRALLLAVSHELRSPLTRARLNAELVAPGESRDALLRDLATMRDLITDLLESERLAAGHAALQRERCDLNALVRALVAEQFGHATLRLELAPQLPSAELDPVRLRLALRNLIDNALRHGAAADAPPTVHTSCVDGRLELSVRDFGPGVDDAQLARLSDAFYRTDAARQRSTGGIGLGLYLCRLVAQAHGGTLRIRNSQPGLELTISMPI
;
A
#
# COMPACT_ATOMS: atom_id res chain seq x y z
N MET A 1 0.94 7.12 -9.27
CA MET A 1 1.54 8.47 -9.34
C MET A 1 2.97 8.50 -9.90
N ARG A 2 3.91 7.69 -9.40
CA ARG A 2 5.33 7.68 -9.87
C ARG A 2 5.48 7.36 -11.36
N LEU A 3 4.71 6.41 -11.89
CA LEU A 3 4.76 6.01 -13.30
C LEU A 3 4.27 7.14 -14.24
N VAL A 4 3.21 7.87 -13.84
CA VAL A 4 2.70 9.04 -14.58
C VAL A 4 3.77 10.13 -14.67
N LEU A 5 4.42 10.41 -13.54
CA LEU A 5 5.49 11.40 -13.48
C LEU A 5 6.68 11.02 -14.37
N LEU A 6 7.05 9.73 -14.37
CA LEU A 6 8.14 9.20 -15.21
C LEU A 6 7.82 9.35 -16.70
N PHE A 7 6.60 8.97 -17.14
CA PHE A 7 6.18 9.14 -18.54
C PHE A 7 6.09 10.60 -18.97
N LEU A 8 5.61 11.48 -18.08
CA LEU A 8 5.56 12.92 -18.33
C LEU A 8 6.97 13.52 -18.45
N LEU A 9 7.89 13.15 -17.57
CA LEU A 9 9.29 13.54 -17.64
C LEU A 9 9.98 13.03 -18.90
N LEU A 10 9.74 11.78 -19.28
CA LEU A 10 10.29 11.18 -20.49
C LEU A 10 9.77 11.90 -21.75
N ALA A 11 8.46 12.19 -21.80
CA ALA A 11 7.86 12.94 -22.90
C ALA A 11 8.41 14.37 -22.99
N LEU A 12 8.57 15.04 -21.86
CA LEU A 12 9.18 16.37 -21.79
C LEU A 12 10.64 16.34 -22.25
N ALA A 13 11.42 15.38 -21.78
CA ALA A 13 12.82 15.21 -22.12
C ALA A 13 13.00 14.92 -23.63
N THR A 14 12.23 13.99 -24.19
CA THR A 14 12.29 13.68 -25.64
C THR A 14 11.87 14.86 -26.48
N THR A 15 10.86 15.64 -26.07
CA THR A 15 10.44 16.87 -26.76
C THR A 15 11.54 17.92 -26.71
N ALA A 16 12.17 18.15 -25.57
CA ALA A 16 13.24 19.11 -25.39
C ALA A 16 14.49 18.74 -26.23
N VAL A 17 14.86 17.45 -26.24
CA VAL A 17 15.98 16.95 -27.05
C VAL A 17 15.69 17.08 -28.53
N PHE A 18 14.46 16.76 -28.98
CA PHE A 18 14.07 16.89 -30.40
C PHE A 18 14.06 18.35 -30.85
N LEU A 19 13.45 19.25 -30.08
CA LEU A 19 13.42 20.69 -30.40
C LEU A 19 14.83 21.30 -30.37
N GLY A 20 15.64 20.98 -29.39
CA GLY A 20 17.03 21.43 -29.30
C GLY A 20 17.93 20.88 -30.43
N GLY A 21 17.74 19.63 -30.80
CA GLY A 21 18.43 18.99 -31.92
C GLY A 21 18.03 19.60 -33.26
N MET A 22 16.73 19.81 -33.48
CA MET A 22 16.22 20.42 -34.70
C MET A 22 16.67 21.89 -34.82
N GLN A 23 16.68 22.65 -33.74
CA GLN A 23 17.18 24.03 -33.74
C GLN A 23 18.69 24.09 -34.09
N ARG A 24 19.51 23.19 -33.51
CA ARG A 24 20.93 23.09 -33.83
C ARG A 24 21.20 22.65 -35.30
N ALA A 25 20.44 21.65 -35.77
CA ALA A 25 20.56 21.18 -37.13
C ALA A 25 20.22 22.26 -38.17
N LEU A 26 19.13 23.02 -37.91
CA LEU A 26 18.72 24.14 -38.77
C LEU A 26 19.71 25.30 -38.70
N SER A 27 20.21 25.66 -37.52
CA SER A 27 21.18 26.75 -37.35
C SER A 27 22.56 26.39 -37.98
N GLY A 28 23.02 25.16 -37.78
CA GLY A 28 24.28 24.67 -38.38
C GLY A 28 24.23 24.58 -39.91
N GLY A 29 23.12 24.07 -40.48
CA GLY A 29 22.90 24.01 -41.92
C GLY A 29 22.74 25.40 -42.55
N TRP A 30 22.09 26.33 -41.85
CA TRP A 30 21.97 27.72 -42.32
C TRP A 30 23.31 28.44 -42.37
N SER A 31 24.09 28.40 -41.29
CA SER A 31 25.37 29.12 -41.22
C SER A 31 26.46 28.53 -42.12
N GLY A 32 26.54 27.22 -42.25
CA GLY A 32 27.63 26.56 -42.98
C GLY A 32 27.45 26.43 -44.49
N VAL A 33 26.21 26.22 -44.95
CA VAL A 33 25.95 25.90 -46.37
C VAL A 33 25.03 26.91 -47.06
N LEU A 34 23.92 27.26 -46.46
CA LEU A 34 22.91 28.12 -47.08
C LEU A 34 23.35 29.58 -47.15
N ARG A 35 24.01 30.08 -46.10
CA ARG A 35 24.43 31.48 -45.99
C ARG A 35 25.43 31.90 -47.11
N PRO A 36 26.50 31.15 -47.39
CA PRO A 36 27.40 31.47 -48.51
C PRO A 36 26.70 31.45 -49.86
N LEU A 37 25.80 30.47 -50.09
CA LEU A 37 25.03 30.37 -51.33
C LEU A 37 24.08 31.55 -51.52
N VAL A 38 23.40 31.98 -50.46
CA VAL A 38 22.52 33.17 -50.50
C VAL A 38 23.33 34.42 -50.73
N ALA A 39 24.51 34.56 -50.13
CA ALA A 39 25.39 35.71 -50.32
C ALA A 39 25.85 35.82 -51.77
N ASP A 40 26.35 34.71 -52.36
CA ASP A 40 26.76 34.66 -53.79
C ASP A 40 25.60 34.99 -54.75
N TYR A 41 24.40 34.45 -54.42
CA TYR A 41 23.20 34.72 -55.21
C TYR A 41 22.78 36.17 -55.14
N VAL A 42 22.79 36.80 -53.95
CA VAL A 42 22.51 38.25 -53.78
C VAL A 42 23.53 39.12 -54.46
N ASP A 43 24.80 38.72 -54.47
CA ASP A 43 25.84 39.41 -55.22
C ASP A 43 25.58 39.43 -56.74
N ARG A 44 25.16 38.30 -57.28
CA ARG A 44 24.78 38.16 -58.71
C ARG A 44 23.54 39.01 -59.04
N LEU A 45 22.52 39.01 -58.18
CA LEU A 45 21.32 39.82 -58.38
C LEU A 45 21.65 41.31 -58.33
N ALA A 46 22.53 41.74 -57.42
CA ALA A 46 22.98 43.13 -57.33
C ALA A 46 23.78 43.53 -58.58
N ALA A 47 24.63 42.62 -59.11
CA ALA A 47 25.36 42.87 -60.35
C ALA A 47 24.42 42.94 -61.57
N GLU A 48 23.31 42.15 -61.62
CA GLU A 48 22.29 42.23 -62.68
C GLU A 48 21.55 43.58 -62.69
N ILE A 49 21.32 44.18 -61.55
CA ILE A 49 20.71 45.50 -61.43
C ILE A 49 21.69 46.59 -61.92
N GLY A 50 22.98 46.40 -61.71
CA GLY A 50 24.05 47.26 -62.24
C GLY A 50 24.44 48.41 -61.28
N SER A 51 25.51 49.18 -61.73
CA SER A 51 25.98 50.39 -61.02
C SER A 51 26.28 51.47 -62.12
N PRO A 52 25.46 52.51 -62.24
CA PRO A 52 24.28 52.90 -61.42
C PRO A 52 23.10 51.93 -61.59
N PRO A 53 22.21 51.76 -60.55
CA PRO A 53 21.08 50.84 -60.55
C PRO A 53 20.08 51.13 -61.67
N ASP A 54 19.76 50.17 -62.51
CA ASP A 54 18.75 50.24 -63.56
C ASP A 54 17.38 49.79 -63.05
N LEU A 55 16.39 50.72 -63.01
CA LEU A 55 15.04 50.46 -62.52
C LEU A 55 14.27 49.42 -63.31
N ALA A 56 14.48 49.38 -64.67
CA ALA A 56 13.79 48.43 -65.50
C ALA A 56 14.27 46.99 -65.19
N ARG A 57 15.56 46.80 -64.98
CA ARG A 57 16.14 45.50 -64.55
C ARG A 57 15.69 45.12 -63.14
N ALA A 58 15.63 46.07 -62.20
CA ALA A 58 15.14 45.82 -60.87
C ALA A 58 13.65 45.36 -60.87
N GLN A 59 12.80 46.01 -61.70
CA GLN A 59 11.41 45.58 -61.89
C GLN A 59 11.30 44.23 -62.53
N GLY A 60 12.07 43.93 -63.59
CA GLY A 60 12.07 42.60 -64.21
C GLY A 60 12.53 41.49 -63.29
N LEU A 61 13.42 41.77 -62.34
CA LEU A 61 13.80 40.79 -61.28
C LEU A 61 12.68 40.50 -60.34
N VAL A 62 11.92 41.50 -59.90
CA VAL A 62 10.76 41.32 -58.98
C VAL A 62 9.61 40.58 -59.64
N GLU A 63 9.38 40.74 -60.93
CA GLU A 63 8.38 39.99 -61.70
C GLU A 63 8.75 38.51 -61.91
N ARG A 64 10.03 38.23 -62.11
CA ARG A 64 10.57 36.90 -62.41
C ARG A 64 10.80 36.08 -61.11
N LEU A 65 11.18 36.72 -60.02
CA LEU A 65 11.58 36.07 -58.79
C LEU A 65 10.66 36.50 -57.64
N PRO A 66 10.34 35.65 -56.65
CA PRO A 66 9.55 36.00 -55.50
C PRO A 66 10.35 36.85 -54.49
N LEU A 67 10.93 37.93 -54.97
CA LEU A 67 11.77 38.84 -54.21
C LEU A 67 11.14 40.25 -54.20
N SER A 68 11.43 41.03 -53.19
CA SER A 68 11.19 42.44 -53.17
C SER A 68 12.54 43.20 -53.17
N VAL A 69 12.60 44.27 -53.91
CA VAL A 69 13.80 45.06 -54.08
C VAL A 69 13.52 46.51 -53.71
N ARG A 70 14.38 47.08 -52.87
CA ARG A 70 14.38 48.50 -52.49
C ARG A 70 15.75 49.07 -52.79
N ILE A 71 15.78 50.18 -53.48
CA ILE A 71 17.02 50.91 -53.84
C ILE A 71 16.93 52.28 -53.16
N GLU A 72 17.92 52.61 -52.37
CA GLU A 72 18.06 53.91 -51.70
C GLU A 72 19.41 54.54 -52.12
N GLY A 73 19.39 55.80 -52.65
CA GLY A 73 20.62 56.47 -52.98
C GLY A 73 20.43 57.90 -53.50
N PRO A 74 21.54 58.61 -53.86
CA PRO A 74 21.48 59.97 -54.34
C PRO A 74 20.69 60.10 -55.63
N GLY A 75 19.49 60.69 -55.56
CA GLY A 75 18.64 60.94 -56.70
C GLY A 75 17.80 59.81 -57.22
N LEU A 76 17.89 58.60 -56.65
CA LEU A 76 17.11 57.43 -57.03
C LEU A 76 16.53 56.70 -55.78
N GLN A 77 15.20 56.65 -55.74
CA GLN A 77 14.49 55.84 -54.72
C GLN A 77 13.51 54.90 -55.45
N PHE A 78 13.62 53.64 -55.22
CA PHE A 78 12.72 52.63 -55.77
C PHE A 78 12.31 51.65 -54.67
N ASP A 79 11.03 51.31 -54.61
CA ASP A 79 10.51 50.32 -53.70
C ASP A 79 9.47 49.47 -54.46
N SER A 80 9.76 48.21 -54.67
CA SER A 80 8.86 47.27 -55.34
C SER A 80 7.55 46.97 -54.56
N HIS A 81 7.53 47.28 -53.25
CA HIS A 81 6.39 47.01 -52.37
C HIS A 81 6.20 48.14 -51.32
N PRO A 82 5.74 49.34 -51.76
CA PRO A 82 5.67 50.54 -50.92
C PRO A 82 4.71 50.40 -49.72
N GLN A 83 3.79 49.44 -49.72
CA GLN A 83 2.86 49.21 -48.61
C GLN A 83 3.47 48.35 -47.48
N ARG A 84 4.69 47.92 -47.61
CA ARG A 84 5.37 47.07 -46.62
C ARG A 84 5.84 47.93 -45.46
N ARG A 85 5.21 47.85 -44.30
CA ARG A 85 5.47 48.65 -43.09
C ARG A 85 6.85 48.50 -42.45
N ALA A 86 7.57 47.45 -42.73
CA ALA A 86 8.93 47.24 -42.24
C ALA A 86 9.75 46.35 -43.20
N TRP A 87 10.76 46.94 -43.78
CA TRP A 87 11.88 46.17 -44.32
C TRP A 87 12.68 45.71 -43.13
N HIS A 88 12.70 44.35 -42.91
CA HIS A 88 13.39 43.79 -41.74
C HIS A 88 14.87 44.19 -41.85
N ARG A 89 15.31 45.06 -40.98
CA ARG A 89 16.70 45.10 -40.55
C ARG A 89 16.89 43.88 -39.66
N GLY A 90 17.06 42.70 -40.34
CA GLY A 90 17.27 41.46 -39.60
C GLY A 90 18.64 41.43 -38.94
N PRO A 91 18.85 40.62 -37.90
CA PRO A 91 20.12 40.48 -37.18
C PRO A 91 21.18 39.70 -37.94
N ASP A 92 20.99 39.45 -39.23
CA ASP A 92 21.93 38.68 -40.05
C ASP A 92 23.00 39.57 -40.67
N GLN A 93 23.91 40.08 -39.85
CA GLN A 93 25.21 40.56 -40.30
C GLN A 93 26.15 39.36 -40.50
N ASP A 94 26.97 39.34 -41.56
CA ASP A 94 28.07 38.38 -41.68
C ASP A 94 29.21 38.74 -40.71
N ASP A 95 30.22 37.88 -40.57
CA ASP A 95 31.38 38.11 -39.70
C ASP A 95 32.15 39.41 -40.04
N ASP A 96 31.97 39.94 -41.28
CA ASP A 96 32.51 41.21 -41.75
C ASP A 96 31.55 42.40 -41.55
N GLY A 97 30.42 42.22 -40.82
CA GLY A 97 29.45 43.29 -40.52
C GLY A 97 28.57 43.71 -41.72
N ARG A 98 28.54 42.93 -42.81
CA ARG A 98 27.68 43.15 -43.95
C ARG A 98 26.34 42.52 -43.82
N TRP A 99 25.27 43.21 -44.16
CA TRP A 99 23.93 42.64 -44.15
C TRP A 99 23.76 41.65 -45.31
N LEU A 100 23.35 40.45 -45.03
CA LEU A 100 23.22 39.35 -45.99
C LEU A 100 22.39 39.73 -47.23
N LEU A 101 21.35 40.52 -47.04
CA LEU A 101 20.39 40.94 -48.06
C LEU A 101 20.60 42.41 -48.51
N GLN A 102 21.72 43.07 -48.18
CA GLN A 102 22.00 44.44 -48.53
C GLN A 102 23.33 44.52 -49.28
N ARG A 103 23.37 45.29 -50.40
CA ARG A 103 24.59 45.57 -51.17
C ARG A 103 24.71 47.04 -51.45
N LYS A 104 25.90 47.54 -51.29
CA LYS A 104 26.22 48.94 -51.62
C LYS A 104 26.92 48.98 -52.95
N THR A 105 26.39 49.71 -53.93
CA THR A 105 27.01 49.90 -55.24
C THR A 105 28.16 50.90 -55.17
N ALA A 106 29.05 50.88 -56.19
CA ALA A 106 30.17 51.80 -56.27
C ALA A 106 29.74 53.26 -56.30
N ASP A 107 28.56 53.55 -56.81
CA ASP A 107 27.96 54.93 -56.93
C ASP A 107 27.23 55.37 -55.65
N GLY A 108 27.34 54.59 -54.52
CA GLY A 108 26.78 54.96 -53.22
C GLY A 108 25.32 54.59 -53.00
N HIS A 109 24.68 53.89 -53.94
CA HIS A 109 23.32 53.38 -53.76
C HIS A 109 23.32 52.11 -52.90
N LEU A 110 22.27 51.96 -52.08
CA LEU A 110 22.04 50.76 -51.26
C LEU A 110 20.89 49.95 -51.86
N ILE A 111 21.17 48.74 -52.27
CA ILE A 111 20.17 47.79 -52.76
C ILE A 111 19.82 46.81 -51.61
N ILE A 112 18.56 46.77 -51.26
CA ILE A 112 18.04 45.89 -50.22
C ILE A 112 17.11 44.85 -50.85
N PHE A 113 17.45 43.58 -50.72
CA PHE A 113 16.61 42.48 -51.16
C PHE A 113 15.75 41.99 -50.01
N GLY A 114 14.50 41.68 -50.27
CA GLY A 114 13.58 41.08 -49.33
C GLY A 114 12.92 39.85 -49.89
N LEU A 115 12.62 38.87 -49.10
CA LEU A 115 11.81 37.73 -49.49
C LEU A 115 10.37 38.18 -49.68
N GLY A 116 9.74 37.83 -50.82
CA GLY A 116 8.35 38.18 -51.11
C GLY A 116 7.35 37.64 -50.07
N ASP A 117 6.29 38.41 -49.82
CA ASP A 117 5.34 38.18 -48.75
C ASP A 117 4.34 37.01 -49.00
N ARG A 118 4.73 35.98 -49.71
CA ARG A 118 3.88 34.81 -49.98
C ARG A 118 3.90 33.78 -48.86
N GLY A 119 3.17 34.07 -47.79
CA GLY A 119 2.57 32.99 -46.94
C GLY A 119 3.47 32.21 -46.01
N TRP A 120 4.76 32.63 -45.77
CA TRP A 120 5.67 31.88 -44.87
C TRP A 120 5.52 32.21 -43.39
N ALA A 121 4.90 33.34 -43.06
CA ALA A 121 4.87 33.84 -41.68
C ALA A 121 3.85 33.12 -40.76
N GLN A 122 2.89 32.37 -41.29
CA GLN A 122 1.82 31.77 -40.45
C GLN A 122 1.91 30.23 -40.28
N ARG A 123 2.67 29.52 -41.12
CA ARG A 123 2.72 28.04 -41.06
C ARG A 123 3.58 27.41 -39.96
N PRO A 124 4.70 27.99 -39.51
CA PRO A 124 5.54 27.31 -38.51
C PRO A 124 4.88 27.09 -37.16
N ARG A 125 4.01 28.02 -36.72
CA ARG A 125 3.33 27.93 -35.41
C ARG A 125 2.26 26.86 -35.38
N THR A 126 1.47 26.70 -36.42
CA THR A 126 0.41 25.67 -36.49
C THR A 126 1.01 24.28 -36.54
N ILE A 127 2.11 24.06 -37.30
CA ILE A 127 2.81 22.79 -37.33
C ILE A 127 3.37 22.41 -35.95
N GLY A 128 3.93 23.39 -35.22
CA GLY A 128 4.41 23.16 -33.84
C GLY A 128 3.32 22.74 -32.88
N TRP A 129 2.14 23.34 -32.96
CA TRP A 129 1.00 22.94 -32.12
C TRP A 129 0.45 21.57 -32.49
N PHE A 130 0.40 21.22 -33.78
CA PHE A 130 0.00 19.89 -34.26
C PHE A 130 0.97 18.80 -33.81
N THR A 131 2.28 19.04 -33.88
CA THR A 131 3.28 18.07 -33.40
C THR A 131 3.23 17.89 -31.90
N LEU A 132 3.02 18.96 -31.14
CA LEU A 132 2.84 18.88 -29.68
C LEU A 132 1.56 18.11 -29.30
N ALA A 133 0.44 18.40 -29.96
CA ALA A 133 -0.82 17.70 -29.72
C ALA A 133 -0.71 16.20 -30.03
N LEU A 134 -0.04 15.85 -31.15
CA LEU A 134 0.20 14.46 -31.53
C LEU A 134 1.09 13.74 -30.51
N LEU A 135 2.15 14.38 -30.03
CA LEU A 135 3.06 13.82 -29.03
C LEU A 135 2.34 13.58 -27.70
N LEU A 136 1.53 14.54 -27.25
CA LEU A 136 0.72 14.40 -26.05
C LEU A 136 -0.32 13.28 -26.21
N GLY A 137 -0.94 13.16 -27.38
CA GLY A 137 -1.87 12.08 -27.69
C GLY A 137 -1.21 10.70 -27.62
N PHE A 138 -0.04 10.53 -28.22
CA PHE A 138 0.73 9.29 -28.15
C PHE A 138 1.16 8.96 -26.72
N THR A 139 1.59 9.96 -25.95
CA THR A 139 1.99 9.77 -24.55
C THR A 139 0.80 9.34 -23.68
N ALA A 140 -0.37 9.97 -23.87
CA ALA A 140 -1.59 9.60 -23.18
C ALA A 140 -2.07 8.18 -23.53
N ALA A 141 -2.00 7.82 -24.82
CA ALA A 141 -2.35 6.47 -25.30
C ALA A 141 -1.39 5.41 -24.72
N ALA A 142 -0.08 5.67 -24.75
CA ALA A 142 0.94 4.80 -24.19
C ALA A 142 0.77 4.62 -22.67
N PHE A 143 0.43 5.69 -21.96
CA PHE A 143 0.13 5.63 -20.54
C PHE A 143 -1.14 4.81 -20.23
N GLY A 144 -2.22 5.04 -20.98
CA GLY A 144 -3.46 4.26 -20.86
C GLY A 144 -3.23 2.77 -21.11
N TYR A 145 -2.44 2.46 -22.13
CA TYR A 145 -2.05 1.08 -22.44
C TYR A 145 -1.20 0.46 -21.34
N ALA A 146 -0.20 1.16 -20.83
CA ALA A 146 0.64 0.69 -19.73
C ALA A 146 -0.19 0.44 -18.47
N ARG A 147 -1.10 1.37 -18.10
CA ARG A 147 -2.01 1.19 -16.96
C ARG A 147 -2.92 -0.03 -17.14
N HIS A 148 -3.44 -0.25 -18.34
CA HIS A 148 -4.24 -1.42 -18.64
C HIS A 148 -3.42 -2.72 -18.54
N LEU A 149 -2.15 -2.69 -18.97
CA LEU A 149 -1.23 -3.83 -18.91
C LEU A 149 -0.90 -4.23 -17.47
N PHE A 150 -0.74 -3.25 -16.56
CA PHE A 150 -0.36 -3.51 -15.16
C PHE A 150 -1.54 -3.68 -14.17
N LYS A 151 -2.78 -3.47 -14.62
CA LYS A 151 -3.96 -3.67 -13.76
C LYS A 151 -4.05 -5.06 -13.13
N PRO A 152 -3.73 -6.17 -13.81
CA PRO A 152 -3.73 -7.50 -13.21
C PRO A 152 -2.75 -7.65 -12.04
N LEU A 153 -1.62 -6.94 -12.05
CA LEU A 153 -0.67 -6.94 -10.94
C LEU A 153 -1.25 -6.34 -9.66
N ASP A 154 -2.06 -5.28 -9.79
CA ASP A 154 -2.76 -4.69 -8.64
C ASP A 154 -3.81 -5.67 -8.08
N ASP A 155 -4.52 -6.40 -8.95
CA ASP A 155 -5.47 -7.44 -8.56
C ASP A 155 -4.77 -8.59 -7.82
N ILE A 156 -3.61 -9.07 -8.35
CA ILE A 156 -2.79 -10.12 -7.71
C ILE A 156 -2.27 -9.66 -6.36
N ARG A 157 -1.76 -8.43 -6.27
CA ARG A 157 -1.27 -7.86 -5.01
C ARG A 157 -2.37 -7.78 -3.96
N ALA A 158 -3.52 -7.24 -4.33
CA ALA A 158 -4.67 -7.13 -3.43
C ALA A 158 -5.18 -8.51 -2.98
N GLY A 159 -5.24 -9.48 -3.90
CA GLY A 159 -5.60 -10.87 -3.58
C GLY A 159 -4.60 -11.54 -2.63
N ALA A 160 -3.30 -11.41 -2.91
CA ALA A 160 -2.26 -11.97 -2.05
C ALA A 160 -2.27 -11.36 -0.63
N GLN A 161 -2.60 -10.06 -0.51
CA GLN A 161 -2.78 -9.41 0.80
C GLN A 161 -3.97 -9.98 1.57
N ARG A 162 -5.13 -10.23 0.91
CA ARG A 162 -6.30 -10.87 1.52
C ARG A 162 -5.97 -12.29 1.96
N PHE A 163 -5.31 -13.09 1.11
CA PHE A 163 -4.89 -14.44 1.43
C PHE A 163 -3.93 -14.48 2.64
N GLY A 164 -3.05 -13.48 2.78
CA GLY A 164 -2.20 -13.31 3.97
C GLY A 164 -2.98 -12.97 5.24
N GLN A 165 -4.23 -12.49 5.12
CA GLN A 165 -5.16 -12.26 6.23
C GLN A 165 -6.13 -13.43 6.44
N ALA A 166 -5.85 -14.59 5.83
CA ALA A 166 -6.67 -15.79 5.85
C ALA A 166 -8.07 -15.64 5.19
N ASP A 167 -8.29 -14.60 4.39
CA ASP A 167 -9.47 -14.43 3.55
C ASP A 167 -9.25 -15.10 2.18
N PHE A 168 -9.61 -16.37 2.07
CA PHE A 168 -9.48 -17.18 0.85
C PHE A 168 -10.79 -17.24 0.03
N ASP A 169 -11.86 -16.56 0.42
CA ASP A 169 -13.18 -16.73 -0.18
C ASP A 169 -13.29 -16.13 -1.58
N THR A 170 -12.56 -15.04 -1.83
CA THR A 170 -12.61 -14.33 -3.10
C THR A 170 -11.35 -14.58 -3.93
N PRO A 171 -11.41 -15.36 -5.02
CA PRO A 171 -10.26 -15.59 -5.88
C PRO A 171 -9.83 -14.34 -6.62
N ILE A 172 -8.56 -14.28 -7.00
CA ILE A 172 -8.01 -13.23 -7.87
C ILE A 172 -8.64 -13.39 -9.27
N PRO A 173 -9.20 -12.32 -9.88
CA PRO A 173 -9.79 -12.41 -11.20
C PRO A 173 -8.72 -12.63 -12.27
N VAL A 174 -8.85 -13.70 -13.04
CA VAL A 174 -8.00 -13.99 -14.21
C VAL A 174 -8.55 -13.24 -15.41
N ARG A 175 -8.01 -12.06 -15.70
CA ARG A 175 -8.51 -11.16 -16.77
C ARG A 175 -7.89 -11.42 -18.13
N ARG A 176 -6.79 -12.15 -18.20
CA ARG A 176 -5.98 -12.33 -19.42
C ARG A 176 -5.47 -13.76 -19.50
N ARG A 177 -5.13 -14.19 -20.73
CA ARG A 177 -4.49 -15.49 -21.00
C ARG A 177 -3.02 -15.27 -21.39
N ASP A 178 -2.29 -14.62 -20.51
CA ASP A 178 -0.86 -14.36 -20.63
C ASP A 178 -0.14 -14.75 -19.33
N GLU A 179 1.13 -14.46 -19.19
CA GLU A 179 1.97 -14.82 -18.04
C GLU A 179 1.40 -14.24 -16.72
N LEU A 180 0.72 -13.08 -16.77
CA LEU A 180 0.06 -12.50 -15.59
C LEU A 180 -1.23 -13.25 -15.23
N GLY A 181 -1.96 -13.74 -16.23
CA GLY A 181 -3.13 -14.59 -16.02
C GLY A 181 -2.73 -15.93 -15.42
N GLU A 182 -1.66 -16.55 -15.93
CA GLU A 182 -1.11 -17.78 -15.39
C GLU A 182 -0.63 -17.59 -13.94
N LEU A 183 0.06 -16.49 -13.63
CA LEU A 183 0.47 -16.15 -12.28
C LEU A 183 -0.74 -16.01 -11.33
N ALA A 184 -1.81 -15.32 -11.76
CA ALA A 184 -3.03 -15.20 -10.96
C ALA A 184 -3.66 -16.57 -10.67
N GLU A 185 -3.65 -17.47 -11.64
CA GLU A 185 -4.17 -18.84 -11.52
C GLU A 185 -3.33 -19.70 -10.57
N GLN A 186 -1.99 -19.59 -10.64
CA GLN A 186 -1.06 -20.25 -9.72
C GLN A 186 -1.26 -19.76 -8.27
N VAL A 187 -1.42 -18.44 -8.07
CA VAL A 187 -1.68 -17.87 -6.74
C VAL A 187 -3.04 -18.32 -6.20
N ASN A 188 -4.08 -18.39 -7.05
CA ASN A 188 -5.38 -18.93 -6.66
C ASN A 188 -5.31 -20.41 -6.29
N THR A 189 -4.51 -21.19 -7.01
CA THR A 189 -4.30 -22.62 -6.70
C THR A 189 -3.61 -22.78 -5.35
N MET A 190 -2.53 -22.02 -5.13
CA MET A 190 -1.84 -22.01 -3.84
C MET A 190 -2.79 -21.64 -2.68
N ALA A 191 -3.65 -20.63 -2.88
CA ALA A 191 -4.63 -20.22 -1.87
C ALA A 191 -5.64 -21.34 -1.55
N ARG A 192 -6.11 -22.07 -2.57
CA ARG A 192 -6.99 -23.24 -2.39
C ARG A 192 -6.30 -24.39 -1.65
N ASP A 193 -5.04 -24.65 -1.97
CA ASP A 193 -4.26 -25.71 -1.32
C ASP A 193 -4.00 -25.39 0.15
N ILE A 194 -3.66 -24.13 0.46
CA ILE A 194 -3.49 -23.66 1.85
C ILE A 194 -4.82 -23.81 2.61
N ARG A 195 -5.93 -23.38 2.02
CA ARG A 195 -7.26 -23.55 2.65
C ARG A 195 -7.57 -25.01 2.93
N ALA A 196 -7.39 -25.87 1.93
CA ALA A 196 -7.62 -27.31 2.08
C ALA A 196 -6.73 -27.92 3.17
N MET A 197 -5.45 -27.51 3.25
CA MET A 197 -4.54 -27.94 4.32
C MET A 197 -5.01 -27.50 5.71
N LEU A 198 -5.47 -26.25 5.84
CA LEU A 198 -6.01 -25.73 7.10
C LEU A 198 -7.29 -26.48 7.52
N ASP A 199 -8.18 -26.75 6.57
CA ASP A 199 -9.42 -27.50 6.82
C ASP A 199 -9.14 -28.97 7.19
N ALA A 200 -8.19 -29.62 6.51
CA ALA A 200 -7.73 -30.96 6.85
C ALA A 200 -7.10 -31.01 8.26
N LYS A 201 -6.24 -30.03 8.60
CA LYS A 201 -5.67 -29.90 9.95
C LYS A 201 -6.77 -29.81 11.01
N ARG A 202 -7.80 -29.00 10.78
CA ARG A 202 -8.95 -28.84 11.70
C ARG A 202 -9.74 -30.14 11.86
N ALA A 203 -10.07 -30.79 10.73
CA ALA A 203 -10.78 -32.05 10.75
C ALA A 203 -10.00 -33.10 11.53
N LEU A 204 -8.68 -33.20 11.35
CA LEU A 204 -7.80 -34.10 12.10
C LEU A 204 -7.85 -33.80 13.61
N LEU A 205 -7.73 -32.55 14.03
CA LEU A 205 -7.76 -32.18 15.44
C LEU A 205 -9.10 -32.50 16.09
N LEU A 206 -10.21 -32.25 15.37
CA LEU A 206 -11.56 -32.63 15.85
C LEU A 206 -11.69 -34.17 15.99
N ALA A 207 -11.24 -34.95 14.99
CA ALA A 207 -11.29 -36.38 15.04
C ALA A 207 -10.44 -36.95 16.18
N VAL A 208 -9.19 -36.51 16.32
CA VAL A 208 -8.29 -36.93 17.40
C VAL A 208 -8.92 -36.65 18.77
N SER A 209 -9.60 -35.52 18.93
CA SER A 209 -10.23 -35.15 20.20
C SER A 209 -11.42 -36.00 20.55
N HIS A 210 -12.25 -36.35 19.56
CA HIS A 210 -13.34 -37.30 19.76
C HIS A 210 -12.80 -38.68 20.15
N GLU A 211 -11.75 -39.12 19.47
CA GLU A 211 -11.13 -40.41 19.74
C GLU A 211 -10.39 -40.48 21.09
N LEU A 212 -9.86 -39.35 21.58
CA LEU A 212 -9.22 -39.27 22.89
C LEU A 212 -10.22 -39.15 24.04
N ARG A 213 -11.41 -38.55 23.83
CA ARG A 213 -12.42 -38.41 24.88
C ARG A 213 -12.90 -39.74 25.42
N SER A 214 -13.15 -40.71 24.56
CA SER A 214 -13.66 -42.03 24.93
C SER A 214 -12.68 -42.82 25.83
N PRO A 215 -11.37 -43.01 25.48
CA PRO A 215 -10.43 -43.70 26.35
C PRO A 215 -10.18 -42.93 27.67
N LEU A 216 -10.17 -41.59 27.67
CA LEU A 216 -10.05 -40.80 28.90
C LEU A 216 -11.24 -41.03 29.84
N THR A 217 -12.45 -41.04 29.29
CA THR A 217 -13.66 -41.35 30.09
C THR A 217 -13.58 -42.74 30.69
N ARG A 218 -13.17 -43.75 29.89
CA ARG A 218 -12.99 -45.14 30.42
C ARG A 218 -11.90 -45.22 31.47
N ALA A 219 -10.74 -44.55 31.24
CA ALA A 219 -9.66 -44.50 32.22
C ALA A 219 -10.09 -43.85 33.53
N ARG A 220 -10.89 -42.78 33.47
CA ARG A 220 -11.46 -42.13 34.65
C ARG A 220 -12.41 -43.06 35.40
N LEU A 221 -13.35 -43.69 34.69
CA LEU A 221 -14.28 -44.66 35.32
C LEU A 221 -13.52 -45.81 36.00
N ASN A 222 -12.48 -46.34 35.33
CA ASN A 222 -11.65 -47.37 35.94
C ASN A 222 -10.90 -46.87 37.18
N ALA A 223 -10.37 -45.65 37.12
CA ALA A 223 -9.72 -45.01 38.27
C ALA A 223 -10.69 -44.81 39.47
N GLU A 224 -11.94 -44.46 39.17
CA GLU A 224 -12.99 -44.31 40.23
C GLU A 224 -13.34 -45.65 40.93
N LEU A 225 -13.12 -46.81 40.26
CA LEU A 225 -13.31 -48.12 40.83
C LEU A 225 -12.14 -48.61 41.72
N VAL A 226 -11.00 -47.92 41.68
CA VAL A 226 -9.85 -48.21 42.55
C VAL A 226 -10.13 -47.76 43.98
N ALA A 227 -9.67 -48.50 44.97
CA ALA A 227 -9.83 -48.11 46.38
C ALA A 227 -9.29 -46.67 46.65
N PRO A 228 -9.94 -45.88 47.48
CA PRO A 228 -9.51 -44.54 47.83
C PRO A 228 -8.05 -44.49 48.33
N GLY A 229 -7.26 -43.54 47.81
CA GLY A 229 -5.86 -43.37 48.18
C GLY A 229 -5.15 -42.32 47.30
N GLU A 230 -4.00 -41.89 47.73
CA GLU A 230 -3.24 -40.82 47.06
C GLU A 230 -2.97 -41.07 45.59
N SER A 231 -2.65 -42.30 45.23
CA SER A 231 -2.36 -42.72 43.84
C SER A 231 -3.61 -42.60 42.95
N ARG A 232 -4.81 -43.00 43.48
CA ARG A 232 -6.07 -42.82 42.76
C ARG A 232 -6.37 -41.37 42.54
N ASP A 233 -6.23 -40.55 43.59
CA ASP A 233 -6.53 -39.13 43.51
C ASP A 233 -5.56 -38.38 42.59
N ALA A 234 -4.30 -38.78 42.55
CA ALA A 234 -3.32 -38.30 41.60
C ALA A 234 -3.73 -38.66 40.14
N LEU A 235 -4.09 -39.92 39.90
CA LEU A 235 -4.50 -40.39 38.56
C LEU A 235 -5.77 -39.63 38.07
N LEU A 236 -6.76 -39.45 38.95
CA LEU A 236 -7.96 -38.70 38.61
C LEU A 236 -7.66 -37.23 38.26
N ARG A 237 -6.73 -36.57 38.99
CA ARG A 237 -6.24 -35.21 38.68
C ARG A 237 -5.56 -35.18 37.31
N ASP A 238 -4.69 -36.12 37.01
CA ASP A 238 -3.99 -36.19 35.75
C ASP A 238 -4.95 -36.36 34.55
N LEU A 239 -5.94 -37.29 34.69
CA LEU A 239 -6.97 -37.50 33.67
C LEU A 239 -7.87 -36.27 33.47
N ALA A 240 -8.20 -35.51 34.53
CA ALA A 240 -8.93 -34.27 34.45
C ALA A 240 -8.08 -33.22 33.69
N THR A 241 -6.79 -33.11 34.03
CA THR A 241 -5.85 -32.21 33.34
C THR A 241 -5.76 -32.53 31.86
N MET A 242 -5.61 -33.78 31.47
CA MET A 242 -5.56 -34.19 30.07
C MET A 242 -6.85 -33.83 29.32
N ARG A 243 -8.02 -34.04 29.93
CA ARG A 243 -9.32 -33.69 29.33
C ARG A 243 -9.40 -32.17 29.08
N ASP A 244 -9.00 -31.35 30.06
CA ASP A 244 -9.07 -29.91 29.98
C ASP A 244 -8.10 -29.37 28.93
N LEU A 245 -6.90 -29.93 28.82
CA LEU A 245 -5.92 -29.61 27.78
C LEU A 245 -6.42 -29.89 26.36
N ILE A 246 -7.05 -31.03 26.14
CA ILE A 246 -7.65 -31.38 24.83
C ILE A 246 -8.77 -30.39 24.50
N THR A 247 -9.59 -30.03 25.49
CA THR A 247 -10.68 -29.08 25.30
C THR A 247 -10.15 -27.67 24.96
N ASP A 248 -9.15 -27.19 25.69
CA ASP A 248 -8.52 -25.88 25.46
C ASP A 248 -7.82 -25.81 24.10
N LEU A 249 -7.13 -26.88 23.69
CA LEU A 249 -6.49 -26.96 22.36
C LEU A 249 -7.52 -26.85 21.24
N LEU A 250 -8.63 -27.60 21.34
CA LEU A 250 -9.69 -27.56 20.34
C LEU A 250 -10.35 -26.19 20.24
N GLU A 251 -10.66 -25.59 21.39
CA GLU A 251 -11.31 -24.30 21.40
C GLU A 251 -10.37 -23.20 20.88
N SER A 252 -9.06 -23.32 21.17
CA SER A 252 -8.07 -22.39 20.62
C SER A 252 -7.97 -22.50 19.08
N GLU A 253 -7.98 -23.71 18.52
CA GLU A 253 -7.98 -23.92 17.07
C GLU A 253 -9.27 -23.43 16.40
N ARG A 254 -10.44 -23.61 17.07
CA ARG A 254 -11.72 -23.08 16.58
C ARG A 254 -11.74 -21.55 16.53
N LEU A 255 -11.25 -20.89 17.57
CA LEU A 255 -11.18 -19.44 17.65
C LEU A 255 -10.12 -18.86 16.70
N ALA A 256 -8.93 -19.46 16.60
CA ALA A 256 -7.86 -19.02 15.71
C ALA A 256 -8.26 -19.09 14.24
N ALA A 257 -9.16 -20.00 13.89
CA ALA A 257 -9.67 -20.16 12.53
C ALA A 257 -10.59 -19.04 12.05
N GLY A 258 -11.00 -18.11 12.92
CA GLY A 258 -11.94 -17.01 12.57
C GLY A 258 -13.36 -17.47 12.19
N HIS A 259 -13.61 -18.78 12.16
CA HIS A 259 -14.88 -19.37 11.69
C HIS A 259 -15.82 -19.76 12.84
N ALA A 260 -15.37 -19.57 14.08
CA ALA A 260 -16.23 -19.78 15.20
C ALA A 260 -17.18 -18.59 15.31
N ALA A 261 -18.32 -18.66 14.66
CA ALA A 261 -19.41 -17.75 14.93
C ALA A 261 -19.64 -17.73 16.43
N LEU A 262 -19.39 -16.59 17.09
CA LEU A 262 -19.72 -16.43 18.49
C LEU A 262 -21.22 -16.65 18.63
N GLN A 263 -21.63 -17.43 19.60
CA GLN A 263 -23.02 -17.50 20.01
C GLN A 263 -23.29 -16.32 20.96
N ARG A 264 -23.46 -15.15 20.35
CA ARG A 264 -23.67 -13.91 21.11
C ARG A 264 -25.09 -13.88 21.62
N GLU A 265 -25.21 -13.58 22.89
CA GLU A 265 -26.49 -13.31 23.54
C GLU A 265 -26.34 -12.12 24.48
N ARG A 266 -27.45 -11.51 24.85
CA ARG A 266 -27.46 -10.39 25.78
C ARG A 266 -27.04 -10.89 27.16
N CYS A 267 -25.82 -10.51 27.54
CA CYS A 267 -25.16 -11.03 28.75
C CYS A 267 -24.94 -9.91 29.79
N ASP A 268 -25.21 -10.20 31.04
CA ASP A 268 -24.75 -9.41 32.17
C ASP A 268 -23.41 -10.00 32.65
N LEU A 269 -22.33 -9.25 32.42
CA LEU A 269 -20.97 -9.67 32.76
C LEU A 269 -20.79 -9.90 34.24
N ASN A 270 -21.42 -9.09 35.12
CA ASN A 270 -21.35 -9.26 36.58
C ASN A 270 -22.05 -10.53 37.03
N ALA A 271 -23.21 -10.84 36.47
CA ALA A 271 -23.92 -12.09 36.74
C ALA A 271 -23.10 -13.31 36.34
N LEU A 272 -22.46 -13.27 35.17
CA LEU A 272 -21.56 -14.32 34.67
C LEU A 272 -20.38 -14.54 35.62
N VAL A 273 -19.73 -13.46 36.07
CA VAL A 273 -18.60 -13.54 37.01
C VAL A 273 -19.03 -14.19 38.33
N ARG A 274 -20.14 -13.70 38.94
CA ARG A 274 -20.64 -14.27 40.19
C ARG A 274 -21.01 -15.74 40.08
N ALA A 275 -21.68 -16.12 38.98
CA ALA A 275 -22.08 -17.50 38.76
C ALA A 275 -20.85 -18.42 38.63
N LEU A 276 -19.85 -18.05 37.83
CA LEU A 276 -18.63 -18.83 37.65
C LEU A 276 -17.87 -18.99 38.97
N VAL A 277 -17.69 -17.89 39.71
CA VAL A 277 -16.94 -17.94 40.98
C VAL A 277 -17.68 -18.82 42.01
N ALA A 278 -18.99 -18.72 42.10
CA ALA A 278 -19.78 -19.56 43.04
C ALA A 278 -19.73 -21.04 42.65
N GLU A 279 -19.80 -21.37 41.36
CA GLU A 279 -19.82 -22.75 40.87
C GLU A 279 -18.45 -23.45 40.94
N GLN A 280 -17.37 -22.75 40.60
CA GLN A 280 -16.07 -23.39 40.40
C GLN A 280 -14.99 -22.98 41.40
N PHE A 281 -15.13 -21.81 42.04
CA PHE A 281 -14.12 -21.24 42.91
C PHE A 281 -14.66 -20.93 44.31
N GLY A 282 -15.81 -21.50 44.70
CA GLY A 282 -16.43 -21.25 46.02
C GLY A 282 -15.56 -21.65 47.21
N HIS A 283 -14.54 -22.45 47.02
CA HIS A 283 -13.53 -22.85 47.99
C HIS A 283 -12.28 -21.97 48.01
N ALA A 284 -12.11 -21.12 46.98
CA ALA A 284 -10.95 -20.25 46.85
C ALA A 284 -11.25 -18.86 47.40
N THR A 285 -10.26 -18.25 48.05
CA THR A 285 -10.39 -16.86 48.51
C THR A 285 -10.13 -15.93 47.32
N LEU A 286 -11.21 -15.30 46.82
CA LEU A 286 -11.18 -14.32 45.73
C LEU A 286 -11.87 -13.03 46.16
N ARG A 287 -11.33 -11.88 45.77
CA ARG A 287 -11.95 -10.59 45.94
C ARG A 287 -12.68 -10.16 44.69
N LEU A 288 -13.97 -9.81 44.79
CA LEU A 288 -14.78 -9.35 43.67
C LEU A 288 -15.02 -7.83 43.83
N GLU A 289 -14.50 -7.06 42.87
CA GLU A 289 -14.66 -5.59 42.76
C GLU A 289 -15.44 -5.30 41.47
N LEU A 290 -16.74 -5.59 41.50
CA LEU A 290 -17.61 -5.47 40.34
C LEU A 290 -18.24 -4.09 40.28
N ALA A 291 -18.16 -3.41 39.14
CA ALA A 291 -18.83 -2.13 38.95
C ALA A 291 -20.34 -2.26 39.19
N PRO A 292 -20.96 -1.35 39.97
CA PRO A 292 -22.35 -1.48 40.40
C PRO A 292 -23.35 -1.46 39.22
N GLN A 293 -23.01 -0.81 38.13
CA GLN A 293 -23.82 -0.71 36.90
C GLN A 293 -22.96 -0.95 35.69
N LEU A 294 -23.14 -2.09 35.01
CA LEU A 294 -22.57 -2.38 33.72
C LEU A 294 -23.67 -2.52 32.66
N PRO A 295 -23.49 -2.00 31.46
CA PRO A 295 -24.42 -2.26 30.39
C PRO A 295 -24.36 -3.73 30.00
N SER A 296 -25.52 -4.33 29.68
CA SER A 296 -25.55 -5.64 29.03
C SER A 296 -25.05 -5.52 27.61
N ALA A 297 -24.26 -6.46 27.16
CA ALA A 297 -23.70 -6.49 25.80
C ALA A 297 -23.93 -7.83 25.10
N GLU A 298 -23.82 -7.84 23.80
CA GLU A 298 -23.92 -9.05 22.97
C GLU A 298 -22.60 -9.84 23.04
N LEU A 299 -22.53 -10.78 23.98
CA LEU A 299 -21.33 -11.55 24.29
C LEU A 299 -21.61 -13.05 24.20
N ASP A 300 -20.56 -13.85 24.01
CA ASP A 300 -20.63 -15.32 24.10
C ASP A 300 -20.28 -15.76 25.54
N PRO A 301 -21.27 -16.09 26.39
CA PRO A 301 -21.04 -16.37 27.79
C PRO A 301 -20.21 -17.66 27.98
N VAL A 302 -20.33 -18.64 27.09
CA VAL A 302 -19.58 -19.90 27.21
C VAL A 302 -18.08 -19.64 27.07
N ARG A 303 -17.70 -18.85 26.08
CA ARG A 303 -16.29 -18.53 25.83
C ARG A 303 -15.73 -17.52 26.85
N LEU A 304 -16.53 -16.60 27.31
CA LEU A 304 -16.14 -15.70 28.41
C LEU A 304 -15.94 -16.44 29.72
N ARG A 305 -16.81 -17.41 30.06
CA ARG A 305 -16.60 -18.30 31.21
C ARG A 305 -15.28 -19.04 31.12
N LEU A 306 -14.96 -19.56 29.92
CA LEU A 306 -13.68 -20.26 29.67
C LEU A 306 -12.48 -19.34 29.88
N ALA A 307 -12.53 -18.13 29.31
CA ALA A 307 -11.46 -17.12 29.47
C ALA A 307 -11.31 -16.69 30.93
N LEU A 308 -12.41 -16.37 31.61
CA LEU A 308 -12.39 -15.95 33.01
C LEU A 308 -11.86 -17.07 33.93
N ARG A 309 -12.26 -18.32 33.70
CA ARG A 309 -11.67 -19.48 34.40
C ARG A 309 -10.15 -19.50 34.24
N ASN A 310 -9.65 -19.39 33.03
CA ASN A 310 -8.21 -19.41 32.75
C ASN A 310 -7.47 -18.24 33.43
N LEU A 311 -8.08 -17.04 33.48
CA LEU A 311 -7.51 -15.88 34.17
C LEU A 311 -7.45 -16.13 35.70
N ILE A 312 -8.54 -16.64 36.32
CA ILE A 312 -8.59 -16.92 37.75
C ILE A 312 -7.63 -18.06 38.12
N ASP A 313 -7.61 -19.17 37.35
CA ASP A 313 -6.69 -20.29 37.59
C ASP A 313 -5.23 -19.82 37.53
N ASN A 314 -4.90 -18.94 36.59
CA ASN A 314 -3.57 -18.34 36.48
C ASN A 314 -3.24 -17.49 37.71
N ALA A 315 -4.16 -16.64 38.14
CA ALA A 315 -3.96 -15.77 39.30
C ALA A 315 -3.83 -16.57 40.62
N LEU A 316 -4.64 -17.61 40.85
CA LEU A 316 -4.54 -18.49 42.01
C LEU A 316 -3.22 -19.27 42.03
N ARG A 317 -2.76 -19.73 40.86
CA ARG A 317 -1.51 -20.50 40.74
C ARG A 317 -0.26 -19.68 41.00
N HIS A 318 -0.23 -18.44 40.49
CA HIS A 318 0.94 -17.57 40.57
C HIS A 318 0.90 -16.66 41.81
N GLY A 319 -0.31 -16.40 42.37
CA GLY A 319 -0.52 -15.66 43.59
C GLY A 319 -0.58 -16.52 44.88
N ALA A 320 -0.36 -17.83 44.78
CA ALA A 320 -0.54 -18.76 45.94
C ALA A 320 0.33 -18.44 47.16
N ALA A 321 1.45 -17.77 46.98
CA ALA A 321 2.34 -17.36 48.08
C ALA A 321 2.19 -15.87 48.49
N ALA A 322 1.17 -15.18 47.96
CA ALA A 322 0.95 -13.76 48.20
C ALA A 322 0.11 -13.53 49.46
N ASP A 323 0.30 -12.40 50.14
CA ASP A 323 -0.45 -12.00 51.34
C ASP A 323 -1.89 -11.53 51.02
N ALA A 324 -2.20 -11.24 49.76
CA ALA A 324 -3.51 -10.77 49.33
C ALA A 324 -4.15 -11.73 48.32
N PRO A 325 -5.48 -11.98 48.40
CA PRO A 325 -6.18 -12.82 47.44
C PRO A 325 -6.27 -12.18 46.07
N PRO A 326 -6.28 -12.99 44.99
CA PRO A 326 -6.50 -12.47 43.62
C PRO A 326 -7.84 -11.69 43.58
N THR A 327 -7.83 -10.61 42.78
CA THR A 327 -8.98 -9.72 42.63
C THR A 327 -9.53 -9.79 41.21
N VAL A 328 -10.84 -10.01 41.07
CA VAL A 328 -11.58 -9.91 39.84
C VAL A 328 -12.27 -8.55 39.78
N HIS A 329 -11.99 -7.77 38.77
CA HIS A 329 -12.55 -6.44 38.60
C HIS A 329 -13.32 -6.33 37.29
N THR A 330 -14.44 -5.62 37.30
CA THR A 330 -15.20 -5.28 36.10
C THR A 330 -15.42 -3.78 36.02
N SER A 331 -15.30 -3.21 34.83
CA SER A 331 -15.52 -1.78 34.55
C SER A 331 -16.08 -1.55 33.17
N CYS A 332 -16.59 -0.34 32.95
CA CYS A 332 -16.94 0.16 31.64
C CYS A 332 -16.19 1.48 31.41
N VAL A 333 -15.26 1.50 30.46
CA VAL A 333 -14.43 2.65 30.15
C VAL A 333 -14.53 2.92 28.64
N ASP A 334 -14.85 4.15 28.27
CA ASP A 334 -14.93 4.60 26.86
C ASP A 334 -15.78 3.70 25.96
N GLY A 335 -16.93 3.23 26.46
CA GLY A 335 -17.83 2.35 25.71
C GLY A 335 -17.30 0.92 25.53
N ARG A 336 -16.35 0.50 26.36
CA ARG A 336 -15.79 -0.85 26.37
C ARG A 336 -15.99 -1.50 27.73
N LEU A 337 -16.43 -2.76 27.71
CA LEU A 337 -16.44 -3.60 28.89
C LEU A 337 -15.05 -4.10 29.19
N GLU A 338 -14.58 -3.95 30.38
CA GLU A 338 -13.32 -4.49 30.85
C GLU A 338 -13.55 -5.52 31.96
N LEU A 339 -12.94 -6.69 31.77
CA LEU A 339 -12.86 -7.77 32.74
C LEU A 339 -11.40 -7.99 33.08
N SER A 340 -10.98 -7.66 34.29
CA SER A 340 -9.61 -7.85 34.72
C SER A 340 -9.48 -8.81 35.89
N VAL A 341 -8.39 -9.54 35.93
CA VAL A 341 -7.98 -10.38 37.03
C VAL A 341 -6.56 -9.99 37.41
N ARG A 342 -6.35 -9.63 38.66
CA ARG A 342 -5.06 -9.29 39.25
C ARG A 342 -4.62 -10.33 40.24
N ASP A 343 -3.39 -10.81 40.10
CA ASP A 343 -2.70 -11.55 41.17
C ASP A 343 -1.74 -10.61 41.92
N PHE A 344 -1.24 -11.10 43.06
CA PHE A 344 -0.27 -10.39 43.92
C PHE A 344 1.04 -11.19 44.01
N GLY A 345 1.31 -12.01 43.03
CA GLY A 345 2.54 -12.80 42.89
C GLY A 345 3.79 -11.96 42.56
N PRO A 346 4.89 -12.61 42.19
CA PRO A 346 6.17 -11.93 41.94
C PRO A 346 6.16 -11.11 40.62
N GLY A 347 5.11 -11.22 39.79
CA GLY A 347 5.11 -10.64 38.44
C GLY A 347 6.03 -11.39 37.46
N VAL A 348 6.32 -10.78 36.32
CA VAL A 348 7.25 -11.32 35.29
C VAL A 348 8.15 -10.20 34.78
N ASP A 349 9.25 -10.59 34.15
CA ASP A 349 10.11 -9.64 33.45
C ASP A 349 9.37 -8.94 32.31
N ASP A 350 9.53 -7.62 32.20
CA ASP A 350 8.88 -6.81 31.17
C ASP A 350 9.17 -7.30 29.75
N ALA A 351 10.37 -7.85 29.49
CA ALA A 351 10.72 -8.46 28.22
C ALA A 351 9.88 -9.70 27.87
N GLN A 352 9.27 -10.35 28.86
CA GLN A 352 8.45 -11.54 28.68
C GLN A 352 6.94 -11.24 28.56
N LEU A 353 6.48 -10.04 28.98
CA LEU A 353 5.05 -9.67 28.98
C LEU A 353 4.39 -9.85 27.61
N ALA A 354 5.06 -9.41 26.54
CA ALA A 354 4.52 -9.51 25.19
C ALA A 354 4.31 -10.96 24.72
N ARG A 355 5.08 -11.90 25.27
CA ARG A 355 5.05 -13.32 24.87
C ARG A 355 4.13 -14.18 25.74
N LEU A 356 3.66 -13.69 26.88
CA LEU A 356 2.84 -14.48 27.81
C LEU A 356 1.54 -15.01 27.20
N SER A 357 1.03 -14.34 26.18
CA SER A 357 -0.16 -14.77 25.45
C SER A 357 0.17 -15.54 24.16
N ASP A 358 1.43 -15.92 23.91
CA ASP A 358 1.78 -16.80 22.80
C ASP A 358 1.46 -18.26 23.12
N ALA A 359 1.03 -19.02 22.11
CA ALA A 359 0.72 -20.42 22.29
C ALA A 359 1.94 -21.21 22.79
N PHE A 360 1.76 -22.04 23.81
CA PHE A 360 2.78 -22.89 24.43
C PHE A 360 3.94 -22.13 25.09
N TYR A 361 3.85 -20.79 25.23
CA TYR A 361 4.88 -20.03 25.90
C TYR A 361 4.75 -20.17 27.42
N ARG A 362 5.89 -20.38 28.09
CA ARG A 362 6.03 -20.44 29.55
C ARG A 362 7.33 -19.78 29.96
N THR A 363 7.31 -19.02 31.06
CA THR A 363 8.55 -18.49 31.67
C THR A 363 9.42 -19.61 32.24
N ASP A 364 10.73 -19.40 32.32
CA ASP A 364 11.66 -20.41 32.83
C ASP A 364 11.33 -20.79 34.29
N ALA A 365 10.92 -19.84 35.10
CA ALA A 365 10.47 -20.07 36.46
C ALA A 365 9.18 -20.95 36.53
N ALA A 366 8.30 -20.85 35.53
CA ALA A 366 7.11 -21.69 35.44
C ALA A 366 7.42 -23.09 34.89
N ARG A 367 8.50 -23.28 34.11
CA ARG A 367 8.96 -24.59 33.60
C ARG A 367 9.55 -25.46 34.72
N GLN A 368 10.23 -24.85 35.69
CA GLN A 368 10.86 -25.57 36.80
C GLN A 368 9.86 -26.10 37.83
N ARG A 369 8.66 -25.52 37.89
CA ARG A 369 7.59 -25.99 38.76
C ARG A 369 6.77 -27.08 38.03
N SER A 370 6.72 -28.29 38.56
CA SER A 370 6.01 -29.46 37.99
C SER A 370 4.48 -29.30 37.89
N THR A 371 3.93 -28.25 38.49
CA THR A 371 2.48 -27.96 38.54
C THR A 371 1.97 -27.03 37.43
N GLY A 372 2.75 -26.76 36.41
CA GLY A 372 2.42 -25.77 35.39
C GLY A 372 1.58 -26.30 34.23
N GLY A 373 0.57 -25.56 33.80
CA GLY A 373 -0.18 -25.80 32.54
C GLY A 373 0.71 -25.70 31.29
N ILE A 374 0.19 -26.13 30.13
CA ILE A 374 0.92 -26.22 28.84
C ILE A 374 1.20 -24.84 28.20
N GLY A 375 0.68 -23.73 28.73
CA GLY A 375 0.86 -22.39 28.14
C GLY A 375 -0.21 -22.05 27.09
N LEU A 376 -1.40 -22.67 27.17
CA LEU A 376 -2.52 -22.37 26.28
C LEU A 376 -3.56 -21.44 26.88
N GLY A 377 -3.66 -21.32 28.22
CA GLY A 377 -4.73 -20.57 28.88
C GLY A 377 -4.76 -19.08 28.51
N LEU A 378 -3.63 -18.37 28.58
CA LEU A 378 -3.55 -16.94 28.19
C LEU A 378 -3.67 -16.73 26.67
N TYR A 379 -3.17 -17.68 25.87
CA TYR A 379 -3.40 -17.67 24.42
C TYR A 379 -4.89 -17.75 24.12
N LEU A 380 -5.63 -18.64 24.79
CA LEU A 380 -7.08 -18.77 24.64
C LEU A 380 -7.81 -17.49 25.08
N CYS A 381 -7.40 -16.85 26.18
CA CYS A 381 -7.95 -15.57 26.60
C CYS A 381 -7.76 -14.48 25.54
N ARG A 382 -6.60 -14.44 24.87
CA ARG A 382 -6.33 -13.54 23.74
C ARG A 382 -7.28 -13.80 22.57
N LEU A 383 -7.46 -15.06 22.19
CA LEU A 383 -8.35 -15.43 21.09
C LEU A 383 -9.82 -15.12 21.40
N VAL A 384 -10.27 -15.37 22.62
CA VAL A 384 -11.62 -14.99 23.07
C VAL A 384 -11.83 -13.49 23.00
N ALA A 385 -10.87 -12.68 23.47
CA ALA A 385 -10.92 -11.24 23.39
C ALA A 385 -11.01 -10.77 21.92
N GLN A 386 -10.15 -11.29 21.04
CA GLN A 386 -10.12 -10.96 19.61
C GLN A 386 -11.43 -11.36 18.90
N ALA A 387 -11.98 -12.52 19.19
CA ALA A 387 -13.26 -12.95 18.63
C ALA A 387 -14.42 -12.01 19.00
N HIS A 388 -14.38 -11.38 20.19
CA HIS A 388 -15.32 -10.37 20.62
C HIS A 388 -15.00 -8.96 20.08
N GLY A 389 -14.01 -8.80 19.17
CA GLY A 389 -13.57 -7.49 18.67
C GLY A 389 -12.78 -6.68 19.70
N GLY A 390 -12.25 -7.36 20.69
CA GLY A 390 -11.52 -6.80 21.81
C GLY A 390 -10.03 -7.11 21.81
N THR A 391 -9.40 -6.87 22.96
CA THR A 391 -7.97 -7.12 23.19
C THR A 391 -7.72 -7.66 24.58
N LEU A 392 -6.67 -8.50 24.72
CA LEU A 392 -6.10 -8.88 26.01
C LEU A 392 -4.90 -7.98 26.32
N ARG A 393 -4.91 -7.29 27.45
CA ARG A 393 -3.78 -6.51 27.98
C ARG A 393 -3.18 -7.24 29.17
N ILE A 394 -1.88 -7.28 29.24
CA ILE A 394 -1.10 -7.91 30.30
C ILE A 394 -0.13 -6.85 30.81
N ARG A 395 -0.14 -6.57 32.11
CA ARG A 395 0.76 -5.61 32.75
C ARG A 395 1.25 -6.07 34.10
N ASN A 396 2.48 -5.71 34.46
CA ASN A 396 2.95 -5.80 35.83
C ASN A 396 2.21 -4.78 36.71
N SER A 397 1.72 -5.23 37.86
CA SER A 397 1.04 -4.40 38.85
C SER A 397 1.71 -4.64 40.19
N GLN A 398 2.79 -3.97 40.48
CA GLN A 398 3.66 -4.21 41.63
C GLN A 398 2.94 -4.23 42.98
N PRO A 399 2.78 -5.38 43.66
CA PRO A 399 3.21 -6.71 43.22
C PRO A 399 2.19 -7.36 42.26
N GLY A 400 2.66 -8.33 41.46
CA GLY A 400 1.86 -9.23 40.65
C GLY A 400 1.60 -8.80 39.20
N LEU A 401 0.70 -9.52 38.56
CA LEU A 401 0.23 -9.28 37.18
C LEU A 401 -1.24 -8.87 37.19
N GLU A 402 -1.61 -8.03 36.24
CA GLU A 402 -2.97 -7.73 35.89
C GLU A 402 -3.25 -8.06 34.44
N LEU A 403 -4.29 -8.86 34.25
CA LEU A 403 -4.72 -9.37 32.94
C LEU A 403 -6.11 -8.81 32.66
N THR A 404 -6.26 -8.00 31.60
CA THR A 404 -7.50 -7.30 31.26
C THR A 404 -7.99 -7.69 29.88
N ILE A 405 -9.18 -8.25 29.77
CA ILE A 405 -9.94 -8.41 28.53
C ILE A 405 -10.81 -7.17 28.35
N SER A 406 -10.59 -6.44 27.25
CA SER A 406 -11.36 -5.25 26.88
C SER A 406 -12.17 -5.55 25.63
N MET A 407 -13.49 -5.41 25.68
CA MET A 407 -14.45 -5.75 24.61
C MET A 407 -15.34 -4.53 24.30
N PRO A 408 -15.71 -4.29 23.03
CA PRO A 408 -16.73 -3.29 22.70
C PRO A 408 -18.11 -3.73 23.25
N ILE A 409 -18.97 -2.74 23.54
CA ILE A 409 -20.36 -2.96 23.95
C ILE A 409 -21.20 -3.28 22.74
#